data_b9cb21d60439a09812de80e12df3191a
#
_entry.id   b9cb21d60439a09812de80e12df3191a
#
_cell.length_a   1.000
_cell.length_b   1.000
_cell.length_c   1.000
_cell.angle_alpha   90.00
_cell.angle_beta   90.00
_cell.angle_gamma   90.00
#
_symmetry.space_group_name_H-M   'P 1'
#
loop_
_entity.id
_entity.type
_entity.pdbx_description
1 polymer ?
#
loop_
_entity_poly.entity_id
_entity_poly.type
_entity_poly.pdbx_seq_one_letter_code
_entity_poly.pdbx_strand_id
1 'polypeptide(L)'
;MTRNTLTLIGLASSLVVLAADQASKWWVLHALDLPATGQVVLMPVLNLTMVWNRGVTFGLLNGFGAWSHLVLAAIALAVVAVLIIWLRRAESPFVAVALGAIAGGAVGNVIDRLRFGAVVDFIDAHVGVWHWYVFNVADAAIVCGVAALIVDNLWSGHRKQGEGHAAQ
;
A
#
# COMPACT_ATOMS: atom_id res chain seq x y z
N MET A 1 -16.54 18.61 -9.91
CA MET A 1 -15.20 18.45 -10.54
C MET A 1 -15.34 17.59 -11.78
N THR A 2 -14.49 17.81 -12.80
CA THR A 2 -14.52 16.96 -14.01
C THR A 2 -13.86 15.59 -13.72
N ARG A 3 -14.23 14.56 -14.49
CA ARG A 3 -13.59 13.24 -14.39
C ARG A 3 -12.06 13.30 -14.61
N ASN A 4 -11.61 14.16 -15.51
CA ASN A 4 -10.19 14.34 -15.76
C ASN A 4 -9.47 14.92 -14.53
N THR A 5 -10.09 15.87 -13.83
CA THR A 5 -9.55 16.44 -12.59
C THR A 5 -9.43 15.38 -11.51
N LEU A 6 -10.44 14.53 -11.31
CA LEU A 6 -10.41 13.43 -10.34
C LEU A 6 -9.32 12.41 -10.68
N THR A 7 -9.18 12.05 -11.96
CA THR A 7 -8.11 11.16 -12.40
C THR A 7 -6.73 11.76 -12.10
N LEU A 8 -6.52 13.05 -12.36
CA LEU A 8 -5.25 13.73 -12.05
C LEU A 8 -4.96 13.76 -10.55
N ILE A 9 -5.96 13.99 -9.71
CA ILE A 9 -5.83 13.91 -8.25
C ILE A 9 -5.37 12.52 -7.81
N GLY A 10 -6.00 11.47 -8.33
CA GLY A 10 -5.61 10.10 -8.00
C GLY A 10 -4.21 9.76 -8.49
N LEU A 11 -3.83 10.17 -9.70
CA LEU A 11 -2.47 9.97 -10.21
C LEU A 11 -1.42 10.75 -9.39
N ALA A 12 -1.74 11.97 -8.95
CA ALA A 12 -0.88 12.74 -8.06
C ALA A 12 -0.69 12.04 -6.70
N SER A 13 -1.79 11.54 -6.11
CA SER A 13 -1.73 10.72 -4.89
C SER A 13 -0.85 9.49 -5.08
N SER A 14 -1.02 8.77 -6.19
CA SER A 14 -0.19 7.60 -6.53
C SER A 14 1.29 7.96 -6.60
N LEU A 15 1.64 9.06 -7.27
CA LEU A 15 3.02 9.52 -7.40
C LEU A 15 3.63 9.93 -6.05
N VAL A 16 2.87 10.62 -5.20
CA VAL A 16 3.32 11.03 -3.86
C VAL A 16 3.60 9.80 -2.99
N VAL A 17 2.69 8.83 -2.96
CA VAL A 17 2.89 7.59 -2.19
C VAL A 17 4.08 6.80 -2.71
N LEU A 18 4.18 6.62 -4.03
CA LEU A 18 5.31 5.94 -4.64
C LEU A 18 6.65 6.62 -4.31
N ALA A 19 6.71 7.94 -4.40
CA ALA A 19 7.92 8.70 -4.08
C ALA A 19 8.27 8.58 -2.58
N ALA A 20 7.29 8.69 -1.69
CA ALA A 20 7.51 8.55 -0.25
C ALA A 20 7.99 7.13 0.12
N ASP A 21 7.37 6.09 -0.47
CA ASP A 21 7.76 4.70 -0.28
C ASP A 21 9.20 4.45 -0.74
N GLN A 22 9.53 4.79 -1.98
CA GLN A 22 10.86 4.55 -2.53
C GLN A 22 11.95 5.41 -1.87
N ALA A 23 11.63 6.64 -1.47
CA ALA A 23 12.55 7.50 -0.74
C ALA A 23 12.84 6.96 0.67
N SER A 24 11.82 6.49 1.39
CA SER A 24 11.99 5.88 2.71
C SER A 24 12.80 4.58 2.64
N LYS A 25 12.54 3.72 1.65
CA LYS A 25 13.30 2.50 1.38
C LYS A 25 14.76 2.81 1.03
N TRP A 26 14.98 3.79 0.17
CA TRP A 26 16.33 4.23 -0.15
C TRP A 26 17.07 4.72 1.10
N TRP A 27 16.43 5.51 1.94
CA TRP A 27 17.00 6.04 3.16
C TRP A 27 17.40 4.93 4.15
N VAL A 28 16.53 3.95 4.42
CA VAL A 28 16.84 2.85 5.33
C VAL A 28 17.91 1.91 4.80
N LEU A 29 17.97 1.73 3.47
CA LEU A 29 18.95 0.86 2.84
C LEU A 29 20.37 1.49 2.75
N HIS A 30 20.46 2.82 2.51
CA HIS A 30 21.74 3.45 2.16
C HIS A 30 22.22 4.46 3.20
N ALA A 31 21.31 5.23 3.85
CA ALA A 31 21.71 6.22 4.84
C ALA A 31 21.80 5.64 6.26
N LEU A 32 20.86 4.75 6.63
CA LEU A 32 20.90 4.04 7.92
C LEU A 32 21.70 2.74 7.87
N ASP A 33 21.96 2.22 6.66
CA ASP A 33 22.54 0.89 6.46
C ASP A 33 21.86 -0.19 7.31
N LEU A 34 20.51 -0.14 7.30
CA LEU A 34 19.67 -1.04 8.10
C LEU A 34 19.93 -2.53 7.80
N PRO A 35 20.30 -2.95 6.57
CA PRO A 35 20.73 -4.32 6.31
C PRO A 35 21.92 -4.79 7.15
N ALA A 36 22.90 -3.91 7.42
CA ALA A 36 24.07 -4.24 8.26
C ALA A 36 23.74 -4.10 9.76
N THR A 37 22.93 -3.09 10.13
CA THR A 37 22.56 -2.81 11.52
C THR A 37 21.51 -3.79 12.05
N GLY A 38 20.63 -4.30 11.16
CA GLY A 38 19.53 -5.21 11.49
C GLY A 38 18.34 -4.51 12.12
N GLN A 39 18.55 -3.74 13.20
CA GLN A 39 17.47 -3.03 13.91
C GLN A 39 17.97 -1.72 14.52
N VAL A 40 17.13 -0.70 14.50
CA VAL A 40 17.28 0.59 15.17
C VAL A 40 16.04 0.87 16.01
N VAL A 41 16.20 1.03 17.31
CA VAL A 41 15.10 1.40 18.22
C VAL A 41 14.85 2.89 18.12
N LEU A 42 13.63 3.30 17.72
CA LEU A 42 13.23 4.71 17.63
C LEU A 42 12.47 5.16 18.87
N MET A 43 11.51 4.33 19.31
CA MET A 43 10.61 4.63 20.43
C MET A 43 10.22 3.32 21.15
N PRO A 44 9.65 3.39 22.37
CA PRO A 44 9.24 2.19 23.13
C PRO A 44 8.21 1.29 22.43
N VAL A 45 7.62 1.76 21.31
CA VAL A 45 6.58 1.03 20.55
C VAL A 45 6.89 0.96 19.06
N LEU A 46 8.09 1.44 18.64
CA LEU A 46 8.44 1.54 17.22
C LEU A 46 9.94 1.31 17.01
N ASN A 47 10.27 0.31 16.22
CA ASN A 47 11.62 0.07 15.74
C ASN A 47 11.68 0.19 14.22
N LEU A 48 12.88 0.36 13.69
CA LEU A 48 13.18 0.02 12.30
C LEU A 48 13.90 -1.32 12.31
N THR A 49 13.30 -2.34 11.72
CA THR A 49 13.81 -3.71 11.67
C THR A 49 13.86 -4.18 10.22
N MET A 50 15.05 -4.58 9.74
CA MET A 50 15.19 -4.99 8.35
C MET A 50 14.57 -6.35 8.09
N VAL A 51 13.60 -6.40 7.15
CA VAL A 51 12.97 -7.64 6.69
C VAL A 51 12.90 -7.66 5.17
N TRP A 52 13.46 -8.70 4.55
CA TRP A 52 13.28 -8.99 3.13
C TRP A 52 12.05 -9.87 2.92
N ASN A 53 10.91 -9.26 2.65
CA ASN A 53 9.64 -9.96 2.49
C ASN A 53 9.51 -10.58 1.09
N ARG A 54 9.72 -11.88 1.00
CA ARG A 54 9.60 -12.66 -0.24
C ARG A 54 8.17 -13.09 -0.56
N GLY A 55 7.19 -12.73 0.28
CA GLY A 55 5.78 -13.06 0.07
C GLY A 55 5.44 -14.55 0.25
N VAL A 56 6.32 -15.34 0.85
CA VAL A 56 6.18 -16.80 1.01
C VAL A 56 5.58 -17.17 2.38
N THR A 57 4.71 -16.31 2.92
CA THR A 57 4.00 -16.65 4.14
C THR A 57 2.99 -17.76 3.83
N PHE A 58 3.04 -18.87 4.59
CA PHE A 58 2.20 -20.09 4.45
C PHE A 58 2.54 -21.05 3.30
N GLY A 59 3.67 -20.95 2.61
CA GLY A 59 4.04 -21.95 1.61
C GLY A 59 3.18 -21.97 0.34
N LEU A 60 2.22 -21.06 0.19
CA LEU A 60 1.24 -21.03 -0.91
C LEU A 60 1.89 -20.88 -2.30
N LEU A 61 3.11 -20.36 -2.38
CA LEU A 61 3.85 -20.16 -3.62
C LEU A 61 5.10 -21.05 -3.73
N ASN A 62 5.26 -22.05 -2.88
CA ASN A 62 6.41 -22.97 -2.94
C ASN A 62 6.52 -23.68 -4.31
N GLY A 63 5.41 -23.83 -5.02
CA GLY A 63 5.41 -24.39 -6.39
C GLY A 63 6.06 -23.49 -7.45
N PHE A 64 6.21 -22.20 -7.20
CA PHE A 64 6.84 -21.26 -8.14
C PHE A 64 8.34 -21.03 -7.87
N GLY A 65 8.88 -21.54 -6.78
CA GLY A 65 10.31 -21.48 -6.46
C GLY A 65 10.91 -20.06 -6.64
N ALA A 66 11.96 -19.96 -7.46
CA ALA A 66 12.66 -18.70 -7.73
C ALA A 66 11.80 -17.64 -8.45
N TRP A 67 10.66 -17.99 -9.06
CA TRP A 67 9.79 -17.08 -9.81
C TRP A 67 8.67 -16.45 -8.99
N SER A 68 8.53 -16.81 -7.70
CA SER A 68 7.44 -16.35 -6.83
C SER A 68 7.31 -14.82 -6.78
N HIS A 69 8.44 -14.08 -6.74
CA HIS A 69 8.45 -12.62 -6.74
C HIS A 69 7.88 -12.01 -8.03
N LEU A 70 8.11 -12.65 -9.20
CA LEU A 70 7.57 -12.20 -10.48
C LEU A 70 6.07 -12.48 -10.59
N VAL A 71 5.61 -13.62 -10.08
CA VAL A 71 4.17 -13.94 -10.02
C VAL A 71 3.44 -12.92 -9.15
N LEU A 72 3.99 -12.61 -7.97
CA LEU A 72 3.42 -11.58 -7.09
C LEU A 72 3.44 -10.18 -7.72
N ALA A 73 4.51 -9.83 -8.42
CA ALA A 73 4.60 -8.58 -9.16
C ALA A 73 3.54 -8.51 -10.28
N ALA A 74 3.35 -9.59 -11.03
CA ALA A 74 2.33 -9.65 -12.09
C ALA A 74 0.91 -9.51 -11.53
N ILE A 75 0.59 -10.19 -10.41
CA ILE A 75 -0.70 -10.05 -9.73
C ILE A 75 -0.90 -8.60 -9.27
N ALA A 76 0.11 -7.99 -8.63
CA ALA A 76 0.02 -6.60 -8.18
C ALA A 76 -0.20 -5.63 -9.36
N LEU A 77 0.47 -5.84 -10.50
CA LEU A 77 0.25 -5.03 -11.71
C LEU A 77 -1.16 -5.20 -12.29
N ALA A 78 -1.71 -6.42 -12.27
CA ALA A 78 -3.09 -6.65 -12.67
C ALA A 78 -4.08 -5.89 -11.77
N VAL A 79 -3.85 -5.91 -10.45
CA VAL A 79 -4.64 -5.11 -9.50
C VAL A 79 -4.50 -3.62 -9.78
N VAL A 80 -3.29 -3.11 -10.02
CA VAL A 80 -3.07 -1.70 -10.38
C VAL A 80 -3.85 -1.33 -11.65
N ALA A 81 -3.86 -2.18 -12.67
CA ALA A 81 -4.65 -1.93 -13.89
C ALA A 81 -6.15 -1.78 -13.59
N VAL A 82 -6.70 -2.65 -12.74
CA VAL A 82 -8.10 -2.55 -12.29
C VAL A 82 -8.33 -1.25 -11.51
N LEU A 83 -7.43 -0.88 -10.61
CA LEU A 83 -7.53 0.36 -9.83
C LEU A 83 -7.50 1.61 -10.72
N ILE A 84 -6.67 1.63 -11.77
CA ILE A 84 -6.63 2.73 -12.74
C ILE A 84 -7.95 2.82 -13.55
N ILE A 85 -8.52 1.68 -13.94
CA ILE A 85 -9.84 1.66 -14.60
C ILE A 85 -10.92 2.21 -13.67
N TRP A 86 -10.89 1.84 -12.40
CA TRP A 86 -11.83 2.35 -11.38
C TRP A 86 -11.60 3.84 -11.12
N LEU A 87 -10.35 4.29 -11.00
CA LEU A 87 -9.99 5.70 -10.83
C LEU A 87 -10.58 6.60 -11.93
N ARG A 88 -10.59 6.13 -13.18
CA ARG A 88 -11.23 6.86 -14.29
C ARG A 88 -12.74 7.03 -14.14
N ARG A 89 -13.35 6.25 -13.25
CA ARG A 89 -14.79 6.29 -12.93
C ARG A 89 -15.07 6.88 -11.55
N ALA A 90 -14.05 7.39 -10.86
CA ALA A 90 -14.21 7.98 -9.53
C ALA A 90 -15.16 9.19 -9.58
N GLU A 91 -16.05 9.29 -8.60
CA GLU A 91 -17.08 10.33 -8.49
C GLU A 91 -16.72 11.37 -7.39
N SER A 92 -15.77 11.06 -6.52
CA SER A 92 -15.34 11.96 -5.47
C SER A 92 -13.80 12.08 -5.39
N PRO A 93 -13.27 13.22 -4.92
CA PRO A 93 -11.84 13.39 -4.68
C PRO A 93 -11.30 12.41 -3.63
N PHE A 94 -12.11 12.07 -2.63
CA PHE A 94 -11.76 11.15 -1.57
C PHE A 94 -11.47 9.75 -2.12
N VAL A 95 -12.39 9.22 -2.95
CA VAL A 95 -12.22 7.94 -3.64
C VAL A 95 -11.03 7.99 -4.60
N ALA A 96 -10.84 9.09 -5.33
CA ALA A 96 -9.72 9.24 -6.25
C ALA A 96 -8.36 9.19 -5.52
N VAL A 97 -8.23 9.90 -4.37
CA VAL A 97 -7.02 9.87 -3.53
C VAL A 97 -6.77 8.47 -2.99
N ALA A 98 -7.80 7.79 -2.47
CA ALA A 98 -7.68 6.44 -1.92
C ALA A 98 -7.22 5.42 -2.99
N LEU A 99 -7.84 5.43 -4.17
CA LEU A 99 -7.45 4.56 -5.29
C LEU A 99 -6.02 4.84 -5.76
N GLY A 100 -5.65 6.12 -5.82
CA GLY A 100 -4.29 6.54 -6.15
C GLY A 100 -3.26 6.06 -5.12
N ALA A 101 -3.57 6.19 -3.83
CA ALA A 101 -2.69 5.74 -2.75
C ALA A 101 -2.45 4.23 -2.82
N ILE A 102 -3.51 3.43 -3.01
CA ILE A 102 -3.39 1.98 -3.17
C ILE A 102 -2.54 1.63 -4.40
N ALA A 103 -2.80 2.28 -5.54
CA ALA A 103 -2.05 2.02 -6.77
C ALA A 103 -0.56 2.38 -6.62
N GLY A 104 -0.25 3.54 -6.00
CA GLY A 104 1.13 3.97 -5.75
C GLY A 104 1.89 3.03 -4.84
N GLY A 105 1.28 2.58 -3.75
CA GLY A 105 1.85 1.59 -2.85
C GLY A 105 2.10 0.25 -3.54
N ALA A 106 1.11 -0.25 -4.29
CA ALA A 106 1.26 -1.50 -5.03
C ALA A 106 2.41 -1.44 -6.04
N VAL A 107 2.57 -0.32 -6.77
CA VAL A 107 3.69 -0.10 -7.69
C VAL A 107 5.02 -0.06 -6.94
N GLY A 108 5.10 0.59 -5.76
CA GLY A 108 6.30 0.60 -4.92
C GLY A 108 6.77 -0.81 -4.57
N ASN A 109 5.85 -1.66 -4.12
CA ASN A 109 6.15 -3.06 -3.79
C ASN A 109 6.47 -3.92 -5.03
N VAL A 110 5.97 -3.56 -6.22
CA VAL A 110 6.38 -4.19 -7.49
C VAL A 110 7.82 -3.84 -7.83
N ILE A 111 8.20 -2.57 -7.71
CA ILE A 111 9.58 -2.12 -7.97
C ILE A 111 10.58 -2.89 -7.12
N ASP A 112 10.30 -3.08 -5.82
CA ASP A 112 11.17 -3.84 -4.93
C ASP A 112 11.33 -5.29 -5.40
N ARG A 113 10.22 -5.96 -5.74
CA ARG A 113 10.26 -7.35 -6.23
C ARG A 113 11.08 -7.51 -7.49
N LEU A 114 11.00 -6.54 -8.40
CA LEU A 114 11.78 -6.56 -9.65
C LEU A 114 13.27 -6.25 -9.40
N ARG A 115 13.60 -5.42 -8.40
CA ARG A 115 14.98 -5.02 -8.10
C ARG A 115 15.71 -6.00 -7.19
N PHE A 116 15.01 -6.53 -6.18
CA PHE A 116 15.61 -7.27 -5.07
C PHE A 116 15.09 -8.70 -4.95
N GLY A 117 14.05 -9.08 -5.70
CA GLY A 117 13.36 -10.37 -5.53
C GLY A 117 12.54 -10.46 -4.25
N ALA A 118 12.41 -9.36 -3.50
CA ALA A 118 11.70 -9.26 -2.23
C ALA A 118 11.19 -7.82 -2.04
N VAL A 119 10.23 -7.61 -1.13
CA VAL A 119 9.83 -6.28 -0.69
C VAL A 119 10.70 -5.88 0.51
N VAL A 120 11.08 -4.59 0.56
CA VAL A 120 11.82 -3.98 1.66
C VAL A 120 10.83 -3.54 2.73
N ASP A 121 10.74 -4.31 3.83
CA ASP A 121 9.93 -3.99 5.00
C ASP A 121 10.84 -3.56 6.14
N PHE A 122 10.44 -2.51 6.88
CA PHE A 122 11.31 -1.94 7.90
C PHE A 122 10.59 -1.28 9.09
N ILE A 123 9.28 -1.06 9.04
CA ILE A 123 8.50 -0.47 10.14
C ILE A 123 8.02 -1.59 11.05
N ASP A 124 8.57 -1.66 12.25
CA ASP A 124 8.26 -2.65 13.28
C ASP A 124 7.52 -1.97 14.43
N ALA A 125 6.20 -2.00 14.39
CA ALA A 125 5.34 -1.50 15.45
C ALA A 125 5.08 -2.60 16.48
N HIS A 126 5.23 -2.29 17.80
CA HIS A 126 5.06 -3.29 18.85
C HIS A 126 4.50 -2.69 20.15
N VAL A 127 3.94 -3.54 20.99
CA VAL A 127 3.54 -3.21 22.37
C VAL A 127 4.10 -4.30 23.28
N GLY A 128 5.13 -3.96 24.05
CA GLY A 128 5.87 -4.93 24.83
C GLY A 128 6.50 -6.01 23.95
N VAL A 129 6.17 -7.28 24.17
CA VAL A 129 6.64 -8.44 23.40
C VAL A 129 5.79 -8.75 22.15
N TRP A 130 4.68 -8.07 21.98
CA TRP A 130 3.79 -8.25 20.83
C TRP A 130 4.20 -7.34 19.69
N HIS A 131 4.76 -7.92 18.61
CA HIS A 131 5.12 -7.21 17.38
C HIS A 131 4.03 -7.39 16.34
N TRP A 132 3.67 -6.28 15.67
CA TRP A 132 2.95 -6.36 14.41
C TRP A 132 3.88 -6.88 13.32
N TYR A 133 3.33 -7.39 12.21
CA TYR A 133 4.17 -7.69 11.06
C TYR A 133 4.95 -6.45 10.63
N VAL A 134 6.26 -6.62 10.36
CA VAL A 134 7.08 -5.54 9.81
C VAL A 134 6.53 -5.17 8.43
N PHE A 135 6.35 -3.90 8.18
CA PHE A 135 5.73 -3.35 6.97
C PHE A 135 6.50 -2.13 6.46
N ASN A 136 6.03 -1.51 5.38
CA ASN A 136 6.62 -0.33 4.76
C ASN A 136 5.57 0.75 4.48
N VAL A 137 6.00 1.87 3.87
CA VAL A 137 5.11 3.00 3.54
C VAL A 137 4.06 2.61 2.50
N ALA A 138 4.42 1.76 1.51
CA ALA A 138 3.48 1.26 0.52
C ALA A 138 2.35 0.45 1.17
N ASP A 139 2.67 -0.45 2.11
CA ASP A 139 1.68 -1.27 2.81
C ASP A 139 0.72 -0.40 3.64
N ALA A 140 1.28 0.58 4.37
CA ALA A 140 0.47 1.54 5.13
C ALA A 140 -0.49 2.31 4.21
N ALA A 141 -0.02 2.77 3.04
CA ALA A 141 -0.85 3.47 2.07
C ALA A 141 -1.95 2.57 1.47
N ILE A 142 -1.64 1.30 1.18
CA ILE A 142 -2.62 0.32 0.70
C ILE A 142 -3.70 0.10 1.76
N VAL A 143 -3.31 -0.18 3.01
CA VAL A 143 -4.27 -0.45 4.10
C VAL A 143 -5.14 0.77 4.37
N CYS A 144 -4.54 1.96 4.49
CA CYS A 144 -5.29 3.21 4.70
C CYS A 144 -6.22 3.53 3.52
N GLY A 145 -5.77 3.31 2.28
CA GLY A 145 -6.59 3.52 1.09
C GLY A 145 -7.78 2.57 1.02
N VAL A 146 -7.59 1.29 1.33
CA VAL A 146 -8.67 0.30 1.40
C VAL A 146 -9.66 0.67 2.52
N ALA A 147 -9.17 1.01 3.70
CA ALA A 147 -10.02 1.45 4.81
C ALA A 147 -10.85 2.69 4.43
N ALA A 148 -10.24 3.66 3.74
CA ALA A 148 -10.93 4.85 3.24
C ALA A 148 -12.07 4.50 2.28
N LEU A 149 -11.85 3.56 1.33
CA LEU A 149 -12.90 3.11 0.41
C LEU A 149 -14.05 2.40 1.13
N ILE A 150 -13.74 1.58 2.14
CA ILE A 150 -14.75 0.90 2.97
C ILE A 150 -15.60 1.93 3.72
N VAL A 151 -14.97 2.92 4.36
CA VAL A 151 -15.66 3.99 5.08
C VAL A 151 -16.56 4.80 4.14
N ASP A 152 -16.07 5.18 2.96
CA ASP A 152 -16.87 5.92 1.97
C ASP A 152 -18.11 5.13 1.53
N ASN A 153 -17.95 3.84 1.27
CA ASN A 153 -19.06 2.96 0.88
C ASN A 153 -20.13 2.85 1.98
N LEU A 154 -19.72 2.63 3.24
CA LEU A 154 -20.63 2.55 4.38
C LEU A 154 -21.40 3.86 4.58
N TRP A 155 -20.72 5.00 4.45
CA TRP A 155 -21.34 6.31 4.66
C TRP A 155 -22.32 6.68 3.53
N SER A 156 -21.95 6.39 2.29
CA SER A 156 -22.79 6.64 1.11
C SER A 156 -24.05 5.74 1.09
N GLY A 157 -23.95 4.51 1.60
CA GLY A 157 -25.07 3.59 1.77
C GLY A 157 -26.12 4.11 2.75
N HIS A 158 -25.70 4.69 3.88
CA HIS A 158 -26.61 5.26 4.88
C HIS A 158 -27.37 6.50 4.37
N ARG A 159 -26.75 7.35 3.56
CA ARG A 159 -27.42 8.53 2.97
C ARG A 159 -28.56 8.14 2.04
N LYS A 160 -28.37 7.14 1.18
CA LYS A 160 -29.42 6.68 0.25
C LYS A 160 -30.62 6.06 0.97
N GLN A 161 -30.43 5.38 2.10
CA GLN A 161 -31.53 4.81 2.89
C GLN A 161 -32.33 5.88 3.65
N GLY A 162 -31.67 6.94 4.15
CA GLY A 162 -32.33 8.05 4.83
C GLY A 162 -33.25 8.87 3.90
N GLU A 163 -32.84 9.10 2.66
CA GLU A 163 -33.64 9.84 1.66
C GLU A 163 -34.87 9.04 1.19
N GLY A 164 -34.77 7.70 1.13
CA GLY A 164 -35.90 6.84 0.75
C GLY A 164 -37.01 6.74 1.81
N HIS A 165 -36.70 6.99 3.11
CA HIS A 165 -37.69 7.00 4.19
C HIS A 165 -38.37 8.36 4.39
N ALA A 166 -37.74 9.44 3.94
CA ALA A 166 -38.32 10.79 4.02
C ALA A 166 -39.30 11.14 2.86
N ALA A 167 -39.37 10.28 1.84
CA ALA A 167 -40.18 10.46 0.66
C ALA A 167 -41.50 9.60 0.66
N GLN A 168 -41.76 8.88 1.76
CA GLN A 168 -43.04 8.16 2.00
C GLN A 168 -43.82 8.84 3.12
#